data_bff99df054d3978b5d4060d28dc4ca93
#
_entry.id   bff99df054d3978b5d4060d28dc4ca93
#
_cell.length_a   1.000
_cell.length_b   1.000
_cell.length_c   1.000
_cell.angle_alpha   90.00
_cell.angle_beta   90.00
_cell.angle_gamma   90.00
#
_symmetry.space_group_name_H-M   'P 1'
#
loop_
_entity.id
_entity.type
_entity.pdbx_description
1 polymer ?
#
loop_
_entity_poly.entity_id
_entity_poly.type
_entity_poly.pdbx_seq_one_letter_code
_entity_poly.pdbx_strand_id
1 'polypeptide(L)'
;MNKLLNFLTLVFLISVPSYISAHDLIAAVQSEDRSIKNIERDQYRNPAETLSFFEIEPNMTVVELSPGGGWYTEILANYLHEPGMLIAAHFDKDSEVGYFKRGRANFEKKNSI
;
A
#
# COMPACT_ATOMS: atom_id res chain seq x y z
N MET A 1 59.96 2.73 -24.33
CA MET A 1 58.68 2.65 -25.06
C MET A 1 57.62 2.09 -24.11
N ASN A 2 56.84 2.98 -23.48
CA ASN A 2 55.87 2.58 -22.51
C ASN A 2 54.51 2.39 -23.21
N LYS A 3 54.04 1.15 -23.26
CA LYS A 3 52.66 0.86 -23.71
C LYS A 3 51.70 1.13 -22.55
N LEU A 4 51.00 2.28 -22.60
CA LEU A 4 49.84 2.53 -21.75
C LEU A 4 48.74 1.53 -22.14
N LEU A 5 48.48 0.61 -21.22
CA LEU A 5 47.33 -0.29 -21.29
C LEU A 5 46.09 0.46 -20.78
N ASN A 6 45.28 0.97 -21.68
CA ASN A 6 43.99 1.56 -21.33
C ASN A 6 43.04 0.45 -20.88
N PHE A 7 42.82 0.35 -19.55
CA PHE A 7 41.81 -0.52 -18.99
C PHE A 7 40.45 0.24 -19.08
N LEU A 8 39.68 -0.07 -20.12
CA LEU A 8 38.33 0.43 -20.28
C LEU A 8 37.43 -0.38 -19.31
N THR A 9 37.19 0.15 -18.12
CA THR A 9 36.26 -0.44 -17.16
C THR A 9 34.83 -0.20 -17.65
N LEU A 10 34.24 -1.20 -18.31
CA LEU A 10 32.85 -1.21 -18.68
C LEU A 10 31.99 -1.39 -17.40
N VAL A 11 31.46 -0.30 -16.86
CA VAL A 11 30.49 -0.35 -15.76
C VAL A 11 29.17 -0.84 -16.32
N PHE A 12 28.87 -2.12 -16.11
CA PHE A 12 27.55 -2.68 -16.39
C PHE A 12 26.61 -2.20 -15.29
N LEU A 13 25.79 -1.20 -15.58
CA LEU A 13 24.64 -0.82 -14.75
C LEU A 13 23.63 -1.98 -14.80
N ILE A 14 23.73 -2.90 -13.84
CA ILE A 14 22.72 -3.92 -13.63
C ILE A 14 21.51 -3.19 -13.04
N SER A 15 20.52 -2.89 -13.87
CA SER A 15 19.20 -2.48 -13.39
C SER A 15 18.60 -3.70 -12.67
N VAL A 16 18.63 -3.69 -11.35
CA VAL A 16 17.97 -4.71 -10.53
C VAL A 16 16.46 -4.48 -10.66
N PRO A 17 15.71 -5.38 -11.28
CA PRO A 17 14.26 -5.23 -11.36
C PRO A 17 13.67 -5.28 -9.94
N SER A 18 12.64 -4.47 -9.71
CA SER A 18 11.96 -4.28 -8.42
C SER A 18 11.15 -5.51 -7.97
N TYR A 19 11.81 -6.66 -7.82
CA TYR A 19 11.17 -7.85 -7.24
C TYR A 19 10.83 -7.70 -5.75
N ILE A 20 11.42 -6.71 -5.07
CA ILE A 20 11.21 -6.44 -3.66
C ILE A 20 9.77 -5.98 -3.41
N SER A 21 9.23 -5.12 -4.27
CA SER A 21 7.88 -4.55 -4.11
C SER A 21 6.75 -5.58 -4.12
N ALA A 22 6.84 -6.62 -4.96
CA ALA A 22 5.79 -7.65 -5.03
C ALA A 22 5.76 -8.54 -3.77
N HIS A 23 6.92 -8.83 -3.16
CA HIS A 23 7.00 -9.57 -1.91
C HIS A 23 6.39 -8.80 -0.75
N ASP A 24 6.65 -7.49 -0.67
CA ASP A 24 6.12 -6.62 0.37
C ASP A 24 4.59 -6.51 0.28
N LEU A 25 4.02 -6.46 -0.94
CA LEU A 25 2.57 -6.43 -1.13
C LEU A 25 1.90 -7.74 -0.66
N ILE A 26 2.46 -8.88 -0.98
CA ILE A 26 1.94 -10.17 -0.51
C ILE A 26 2.00 -10.25 1.02
N ALA A 27 3.10 -9.81 1.63
CA ALA A 27 3.23 -9.75 3.08
C ALA A 27 2.19 -8.83 3.71
N ALA A 28 1.92 -7.66 3.11
CA ALA A 28 0.89 -6.74 3.59
C ALA A 28 -0.53 -7.32 3.48
N VAL A 29 -0.83 -8.04 2.41
CA VAL A 29 -2.11 -8.75 2.23
C VAL A 29 -2.28 -9.87 3.26
N GLN A 30 -1.20 -10.56 3.61
CA GLN A 30 -1.18 -11.68 4.57
C GLN A 30 -0.92 -11.26 6.02
N SER A 31 -0.85 -9.95 6.30
CA SER A 31 -0.54 -9.45 7.63
C SER A 31 -1.56 -9.91 8.67
N GLU A 32 -1.06 -10.38 9.82
CA GLU A 32 -1.86 -10.76 10.98
C GLU A 32 -2.51 -9.55 11.69
N ASP A 33 -2.04 -8.33 11.38
CA ASP A 33 -2.62 -7.09 11.91
C ASP A 33 -3.97 -6.75 11.26
N ARG A 34 -4.32 -7.43 10.18
CA ARG A 34 -5.60 -7.26 9.50
C ARG A 34 -6.74 -7.96 10.23
N SER A 35 -7.90 -7.32 10.26
CA SER A 35 -9.09 -7.94 10.86
C SER A 35 -9.53 -9.19 10.09
N ILE A 36 -9.87 -10.27 10.80
CA ILE A 36 -10.33 -11.54 10.23
C ILE A 36 -11.47 -11.31 9.25
N LYS A 37 -12.43 -10.46 9.60
CA LYS A 37 -13.57 -10.10 8.75
C LYS A 37 -13.15 -9.53 7.38
N ASN A 38 -12.04 -8.80 7.31
CA ASN A 38 -11.52 -8.26 6.07
C ASN A 38 -10.72 -9.32 5.30
N ILE A 39 -9.93 -10.15 5.98
CA ILE A 39 -9.18 -11.26 5.38
C ILE A 39 -10.14 -12.25 4.69
N GLU A 40 -11.26 -12.61 5.30
CA GLU A 40 -12.26 -13.50 4.71
C GLU A 40 -12.82 -13.01 3.37
N ARG A 41 -12.77 -11.70 3.12
CA ARG A 41 -13.25 -11.09 1.88
C ARG A 41 -12.24 -11.15 0.74
N ASP A 42 -10.97 -11.40 1.04
CA ASP A 42 -9.89 -11.38 0.04
C ASP A 42 -10.12 -12.39 -1.08
N GLN A 43 -10.69 -13.56 -0.77
CA GLN A 43 -11.02 -14.59 -1.74
C GLN A 43 -11.98 -14.11 -2.86
N TYR A 44 -12.76 -13.07 -2.60
CA TYR A 44 -13.72 -12.49 -3.56
C TYR A 44 -13.20 -11.19 -4.20
N ARG A 45 -12.14 -10.60 -3.66
CA ARG A 45 -11.69 -9.25 -4.02
C ARG A 45 -10.28 -9.19 -4.58
N ASN A 46 -9.54 -10.28 -4.49
CA ASN A 46 -8.19 -10.44 -5.06
C ASN A 46 -7.28 -9.21 -4.85
N PRO A 47 -6.99 -8.83 -3.58
CA PRO A 47 -6.33 -7.56 -3.29
C PRO A 47 -4.94 -7.43 -3.88
N ALA A 48 -4.13 -8.50 -3.88
CA ALA A 48 -2.79 -8.47 -4.42
C ALA A 48 -2.78 -8.18 -5.93
N GLU A 49 -3.66 -8.87 -6.68
CA GLU A 49 -3.79 -8.67 -8.13
C GLU A 49 -4.32 -7.28 -8.46
N THR A 50 -5.29 -6.79 -7.68
CA THR A 50 -5.87 -5.46 -7.87
C THR A 50 -4.85 -4.36 -7.63
N LEU A 51 -4.10 -4.41 -6.52
CA LEU A 51 -3.11 -3.39 -6.20
C LEU A 51 -1.90 -3.46 -7.14
N SER A 52 -1.51 -4.67 -7.58
CA SER A 52 -0.48 -4.85 -8.61
C SER A 52 -0.92 -4.29 -9.96
N PHE A 53 -2.20 -4.46 -10.34
CA PHE A 53 -2.75 -3.88 -11.57
C PHE A 53 -2.69 -2.36 -11.59
N PHE A 54 -2.90 -1.72 -10.44
CA PHE A 54 -2.76 -0.27 -10.29
C PHE A 54 -1.30 0.18 -10.12
N GLU A 55 -0.36 -0.73 -10.16
CA GLU A 55 1.08 -0.44 -10.02
C GLU A 55 1.40 0.36 -8.75
N ILE A 56 0.70 0.05 -7.64
CA ILE A 56 0.94 0.72 -6.36
C ILE A 56 2.32 0.29 -5.83
N GLU A 57 3.15 1.29 -5.54
CA GLU A 57 4.50 1.12 -4.98
C GLU A 57 4.56 1.59 -3.53
N PRO A 58 5.42 1.00 -2.67
CA PRO A 58 5.47 1.31 -1.24
C PRO A 58 5.76 2.77 -0.89
N ASN A 59 6.44 3.48 -1.78
CA ASN A 59 6.86 4.87 -1.60
C ASN A 59 5.87 5.90 -2.18
N MET A 60 4.72 5.46 -2.68
CA MET A 60 3.69 6.34 -3.24
C MET A 60 2.84 6.98 -2.16
N THR A 61 2.31 8.17 -2.45
CA THR A 61 1.18 8.73 -1.72
C THR A 61 -0.11 8.22 -2.34
N VAL A 62 -0.88 7.44 -1.58
CA VAL A 62 -2.14 6.85 -2.02
C VAL A 62 -3.31 7.52 -1.30
N VAL A 63 -4.31 7.97 -2.06
CA VAL A 63 -5.56 8.50 -1.52
C VAL A 63 -6.64 7.43 -1.68
N GLU A 64 -7.11 6.87 -0.57
CA GLU A 64 -8.23 5.93 -0.54
C GLU A 64 -9.54 6.70 -0.37
N LEU A 65 -10.38 6.71 -1.40
CA LEU A 65 -11.66 7.39 -1.38
C LEU A 65 -12.75 6.50 -0.75
N SER A 66 -13.43 7.02 0.27
CA SER A 66 -14.52 6.34 0.96
C SER A 66 -14.12 4.95 1.48
N PRO A 67 -13.13 4.84 2.36
CA PRO A 67 -12.55 3.56 2.79
C PRO A 67 -13.54 2.61 3.48
N GLY A 68 -14.74 3.11 3.84
CA GLY A 68 -15.78 2.31 4.49
C GLY A 68 -15.31 1.70 5.80
N GLY A 69 -15.26 0.38 5.89
CA GLY A 69 -14.74 -0.34 7.05
C GLY A 69 -13.22 -0.55 7.04
N GLY A 70 -12.49 0.04 6.08
CA GLY A 70 -11.02 0.02 6.04
C GLY A 70 -10.42 -1.27 5.47
N TRP A 71 -11.04 -1.91 4.51
CA TRP A 71 -10.52 -3.16 3.94
C TRP A 71 -9.21 -2.95 3.18
N TYR A 72 -9.14 -1.97 2.27
CA TYR A 72 -7.88 -1.58 1.63
C TYR A 72 -6.97 -0.81 2.59
N THR A 73 -7.54 -0.01 3.50
CA THR A 73 -6.77 0.74 4.50
C THR A 73 -5.82 -0.17 5.27
N GLU A 74 -6.29 -1.34 5.74
CA GLU A 74 -5.46 -2.29 6.49
C GLU A 74 -4.30 -2.83 5.64
N ILE A 75 -4.51 -3.09 4.35
CA ILE A 75 -3.46 -3.56 3.44
C ILE A 75 -2.46 -2.43 3.16
N LEU A 76 -2.98 -1.26 2.77
CA LEU A 76 -2.15 -0.12 2.38
C LEU A 76 -1.33 0.44 3.56
N ALA A 77 -1.89 0.41 4.77
CA ALA A 77 -1.16 0.82 5.97
C ALA A 77 0.04 -0.10 6.28
N ASN A 78 -0.06 -1.38 5.93
CA ASN A 78 1.04 -2.34 6.06
C ASN A 78 2.02 -2.31 4.86
N TYR A 79 1.59 -1.81 3.71
CA TYR A 79 2.38 -1.83 2.49
C TYR A 79 3.15 -0.53 2.26
N LEU A 80 2.53 0.62 2.52
CA LEU A 80 3.14 1.92 2.30
C LEU A 80 4.05 2.30 3.46
N HIS A 81 5.28 2.71 3.15
CA HIS A 81 6.26 3.19 4.14
C HIS A 81 7.07 4.36 3.57
N GLU A 82 7.71 5.11 4.45
CA GLU A 82 8.41 6.33 4.07
C GLU A 82 9.29 6.18 2.82
N PRO A 83 9.17 7.14 1.86
CA PRO A 83 8.40 8.39 1.94
C PRO A 83 6.92 8.26 1.54
N GLY A 84 6.39 7.05 1.36
CA GLY A 84 5.00 6.79 1.03
C GLY A 84 4.03 7.21 2.12
N MET A 85 2.78 7.47 1.72
CA MET A 85 1.75 7.95 2.64
C MET A 85 0.37 7.41 2.23
N LEU A 86 -0.43 7.00 3.22
CA LEU A 86 -1.85 6.70 3.02
C LEU A 86 -2.72 7.86 3.51
N ILE A 87 -3.58 8.36 2.65
CA ILE A 87 -4.59 9.37 2.98
C ILE A 87 -5.98 8.74 2.84
N ALA A 88 -6.65 8.49 3.95
CA ALA A 88 -8.01 7.95 3.96
C ALA A 88 -9.03 9.10 3.87
N ALA A 89 -9.57 9.36 2.68
CA ALA A 89 -10.58 10.38 2.42
C ALA A 89 -11.97 9.83 2.73
N HIS A 90 -12.37 9.90 3.99
CA HIS A 90 -13.66 9.42 4.48
C HIS A 90 -14.73 10.53 4.45
N PHE A 91 -15.96 10.15 4.79
CA PHE A 91 -17.08 11.09 4.94
C PHE A 91 -16.77 12.17 5.98
N ASP A 92 -17.45 13.33 5.86
CA ASP A 92 -17.37 14.40 6.83
C ASP A 92 -17.82 13.91 8.22
N LYS A 93 -16.98 14.16 9.23
CA LYS A 93 -17.27 13.80 10.63
C LYS A 93 -18.49 14.55 11.20
N ASP A 94 -18.77 15.73 10.65
CA ASP A 94 -19.87 16.60 11.06
C ASP A 94 -21.12 16.45 10.18
N SER A 95 -21.13 15.43 9.31
CA SER A 95 -22.26 15.14 8.42
C SER A 95 -23.57 15.02 9.20
N GLU A 96 -24.61 15.65 8.69
CA GLU A 96 -25.99 15.53 9.23
C GLU A 96 -26.59 14.14 8.91
N VAL A 97 -26.05 13.42 7.91
CA VAL A 97 -26.48 12.08 7.56
C VAL A 97 -25.90 11.08 8.55
N GLY A 98 -26.76 10.52 9.39
CA GLY A 98 -26.36 9.63 10.49
C GLY A 98 -25.55 8.41 10.05
N TYR A 99 -25.78 7.87 8.85
CA TYR A 99 -24.99 6.79 8.27
C TYR A 99 -23.52 7.21 8.04
N PHE A 100 -23.30 8.38 7.45
CA PHE A 100 -21.96 8.88 7.15
C PHE A 100 -21.20 9.21 8.43
N LYS A 101 -21.86 9.89 9.37
CA LYS A 101 -21.29 10.23 10.68
C LYS A 101 -20.84 8.97 11.45
N ARG A 102 -21.71 7.94 11.53
CA ARG A 102 -21.37 6.69 12.20
C ARG A 102 -20.26 5.91 11.47
N GLY A 103 -20.31 5.91 10.14
CA GLY A 103 -19.27 5.25 9.32
C GLY A 103 -17.90 5.84 9.58
N ARG A 104 -17.81 7.18 9.61
CA ARG A 104 -16.55 7.90 9.93
C ARG A 104 -16.08 7.61 11.35
N ALA A 105 -16.95 7.71 12.35
CA ALA A 105 -16.61 7.47 13.75
C ALA A 105 -16.11 6.03 13.98
N ASN A 106 -16.76 5.04 13.36
CA ASN A 106 -16.33 3.63 13.45
C ASN A 106 -14.97 3.40 12.80
N PHE A 107 -14.72 4.04 11.66
CA PHE A 107 -13.44 3.97 10.98
C PHE A 107 -12.31 4.56 11.84
N GLU A 108 -12.50 5.75 12.39
CA GLU A 108 -11.51 6.41 13.25
C GLU A 108 -11.21 5.60 14.51
N LYS A 109 -12.27 5.08 15.17
CA LYS A 109 -12.11 4.23 16.35
C LYS A 109 -11.29 2.97 16.08
N LYS A 110 -11.48 2.36 14.90
CA LYS A 110 -10.76 1.15 14.48
C LYS A 110 -9.29 1.41 14.15
N ASN A 111 -9.01 2.56 13.53
CA ASN A 111 -7.69 2.92 13.01
C ASN A 111 -6.96 3.98 13.86
N SER A 112 -7.50 4.33 15.04
CA SER A 112 -6.78 5.17 16.01
C SER A 112 -5.67 4.36 16.65
N ILE A 113 -4.45 4.78 16.39
CA ILE A 113 -3.21 4.30 17.01
C ILE A 113 -2.90 5.15 18.24
#